data_3ac7d2466a6140ae2f8a8339a3434554
#
_entry.id   3ac7d2466a6140ae2f8a8339a3434554
#
_cell.length_a   1.000
_cell.length_b   1.000
_cell.length_c   1.000
_cell.angle_alpha   90.00
_cell.angle_beta   90.00
_cell.angle_gamma   90.00
#
_symmetry.space_group_name_H-M   'P 1'
#
loop_
_entity.id
_entity.type
_entity.pdbx_description
1 polymer ?
#
loop_
_entity_poly.entity_id
_entity_poly.type
_entity_poly.pdbx_seq_one_letter_code
_entity_poly.pdbx_strand_id
1 'polypeptide(L)'
;MDKSTRKPLLTAPIPMPEWLWEMEQANADRVIADDEEKMRFVVDIAVENVRHGTGGPFAAAIFEIKTNRLIALGINTVVPVRQS
;
A
#
# COMPACT_ATOMS: atom_id res chain seq x y z
N MET A 1 25.91 17.74 -4.42
CA MET A 1 25.30 17.62 -4.35
C MET A 1 24.68 17.45 -4.26
N ASP A 2 24.56 17.38 -4.38
CA ASP A 2 23.88 17.05 -4.39
C ASP A 2 22.85 17.12 -4.63
N LYS A 3 22.61 17.15 -5.41
CA LYS A 3 21.62 17.12 -5.78
C LYS A 3 20.85 16.24 -5.23
N SER A 4 21.20 15.37 -5.08
CA SER A 4 20.45 14.41 -4.61
C SER A 4 19.93 14.75 -3.37
N THR A 5 20.46 15.58 -2.77
CA THR A 5 20.01 15.81 -1.55
C THR A 5 18.76 16.37 -1.50
N ARG A 6 18.28 16.92 -2.48
CA ARG A 6 17.19 17.56 -2.35
C ARG A 6 16.10 16.81 -2.31
N LYS A 7 15.95 15.87 -2.50
CA LYS A 7 14.87 15.24 -2.51
C LYS A 7 14.46 14.78 -1.28
N PRO A 8 15.03 14.90 -0.33
CA PRO A 8 14.70 14.34 0.89
C PRO A 8 13.35 14.51 1.37
N LEU A 9 12.76 15.59 1.14
CA LEU A 9 11.51 15.75 1.63
C LEU A 9 10.65 14.79 1.05
N LEU A 10 10.74 14.65 -0.21
CA LEU A 10 9.88 13.82 -0.85
C LEU A 10 10.28 12.44 -0.70
N THR A 11 11.49 12.21 -0.44
CA THR A 11 11.92 10.88 -0.36
C THR A 11 12.03 10.40 1.01
N ALA A 12 11.69 11.22 1.94
CA ALA A 12 11.70 10.73 3.29
C ALA A 12 10.77 9.58 3.31
N PRO A 13 11.20 8.42 3.61
CA PRO A 13 10.35 7.27 3.55
C PRO A 13 9.26 7.36 4.56
N ILE A 14 8.08 7.08 4.16
CA ILE A 14 7.01 6.92 5.10
C ILE A 14 6.99 5.45 5.34
N PRO A 15 7.26 5.01 6.53
CA PRO A 15 7.36 3.58 6.78
C PRO A 15 6.05 2.91 6.48
N MET A 16 6.12 1.77 5.88
CA MET A 16 4.94 0.97 5.65
C MET A 16 4.41 0.54 7.01
N PRO A 17 3.11 0.70 7.27
CA PRO A 17 2.57 0.25 8.53
C PRO A 17 2.77 -1.25 8.71
N GLU A 18 2.99 -1.65 9.93
CA GLU A 18 3.27 -3.05 10.20
C GLU A 18 2.14 -3.94 9.73
N TRP A 19 0.90 -3.52 9.91
CA TRP A 19 -0.24 -4.33 9.50
C TRP A 19 -0.23 -4.55 7.98
N LEU A 20 0.21 -3.57 7.20
CA LEU A 20 0.25 -3.72 5.76
C LEU A 20 1.36 -4.66 5.36
N TRP A 21 2.49 -4.55 6.02
CA TRP A 21 3.60 -5.44 5.76
C TRP A 21 3.20 -6.88 6.06
N GLU A 22 2.50 -7.09 7.16
CA GLU A 22 2.05 -8.42 7.51
C GLU A 22 1.04 -8.95 6.50
N MET A 23 0.15 -8.08 6.03
CA MET A 23 -0.82 -8.45 5.03
C MET A 23 -0.12 -8.84 3.74
N GLU A 24 0.88 -8.08 3.36
CA GLU A 24 1.63 -8.35 2.15
C GLU A 24 2.36 -9.68 2.28
N GLN A 25 2.96 -9.93 3.41
CA GLN A 25 3.67 -11.19 3.62
C GLN A 25 2.70 -12.37 3.63
N ALA A 26 1.59 -12.20 4.28
CA ALA A 26 0.61 -13.27 4.37
C ALA A 26 0.00 -13.64 3.03
N ASN A 27 -0.03 -12.68 2.11
CA ASN A 27 -0.62 -12.89 0.80
C ASN A 27 0.41 -12.93 -0.32
N ALA A 28 1.68 -13.00 0.03
CA ALA A 28 2.75 -13.02 -0.97
C ALA A 28 2.51 -14.19 -1.91
N ASP A 29 2.63 -13.92 -3.20
CA ASP A 29 2.45 -14.91 -4.23
C ASP A 29 1.04 -15.50 -4.32
N ARG A 30 0.10 -14.89 -3.63
CA ARG A 30 -1.27 -15.36 -3.74
C ARG A 30 -1.78 -15.09 -5.14
N VAL A 31 -2.44 -16.07 -5.74
CA VAL A 31 -2.98 -15.96 -7.07
C VAL A 31 -4.47 -15.66 -6.96
N ILE A 32 -4.89 -14.55 -7.56
CA ILE A 32 -6.29 -14.19 -7.62
C ILE A 32 -6.62 -13.96 -9.08
N ALA A 33 -7.26 -14.92 -9.70
CA ALA A 33 -7.49 -14.85 -11.12
C ALA A 33 -8.69 -14.02 -11.52
N ASP A 34 -9.65 -13.91 -10.64
CA ASP A 34 -10.89 -13.22 -10.96
C ASP A 34 -10.78 -11.74 -10.64
N ASP A 35 -11.15 -10.90 -11.58
CA ASP A 35 -11.01 -9.47 -11.39
C ASP A 35 -11.90 -8.95 -10.26
N GLU A 36 -13.05 -9.55 -10.09
CA GLU A 36 -13.92 -9.12 -9.02
C GLU A 36 -13.32 -9.46 -7.67
N GLU A 37 -12.66 -10.60 -7.57
CA GLU A 37 -12.00 -10.96 -6.35
C GLU A 37 -10.79 -10.08 -6.08
N LYS A 38 -10.08 -9.68 -7.15
CA LYS A 38 -8.98 -8.76 -6.98
C LYS A 38 -9.49 -7.44 -6.42
N MET A 39 -10.61 -6.96 -6.93
CA MET A 39 -11.16 -5.70 -6.47
C MET A 39 -11.63 -5.82 -5.01
N ARG A 40 -12.23 -6.95 -4.67
CA ARG A 40 -12.69 -7.15 -3.30
C ARG A 40 -11.50 -7.16 -2.34
N PHE A 41 -10.40 -7.78 -2.79
CA PHE A 41 -9.19 -7.81 -1.98
C PHE A 41 -8.66 -6.40 -1.76
N VAL A 42 -8.65 -5.58 -2.80
CA VAL A 42 -8.17 -4.21 -2.69
C VAL A 42 -9.08 -3.40 -1.77
N VAL A 43 -10.38 -3.60 -1.88
CA VAL A 43 -11.32 -2.90 -1.02
C VAL A 43 -11.10 -3.29 0.44
N ASP A 44 -10.82 -4.56 0.69
CA ASP A 44 -10.57 -4.99 2.06
C ASP A 44 -9.32 -4.31 2.63
N ILE A 45 -8.29 -4.13 1.82
CA ILE A 45 -7.10 -3.44 2.27
C ILE A 45 -7.43 -1.97 2.56
N ALA A 46 -8.26 -1.37 1.72
CA ALA A 46 -8.66 0.02 1.93
C ALA A 46 -9.43 0.19 3.23
N VAL A 47 -10.29 -0.77 3.54
CA VAL A 47 -11.04 -0.73 4.78
C VAL A 47 -10.10 -0.86 5.97
N GLU A 48 -9.10 -1.75 5.86
CA GLU A 48 -8.14 -1.92 6.93
C GLU A 48 -7.33 -0.64 7.14
N ASN A 49 -7.07 0.09 6.06
CA ASN A 49 -6.32 1.32 6.17
C ASN A 49 -7.08 2.33 7.03
N VAL A 50 -8.39 2.39 6.87
CA VAL A 50 -9.21 3.27 7.69
C VAL A 50 -9.29 2.74 9.12
N ARG A 51 -9.47 1.43 9.27
CA ARG A 51 -9.60 0.85 10.60
C ARG A 51 -8.36 1.05 11.45
N HIS A 52 -7.19 1.00 10.85
CA HIS A 52 -5.96 1.18 11.59
C HIS A 52 -5.58 2.66 11.73
N GLY A 53 -6.38 3.54 11.13
CA GLY A 53 -6.11 4.96 11.25
C GLY A 53 -4.87 5.42 10.51
N THR A 54 -4.41 4.63 9.53
CA THR A 54 -3.19 4.97 8.83
C THR A 54 -3.45 5.78 7.57
N GLY A 55 -4.69 5.88 7.14
CA GLY A 55 -5.01 6.69 5.98
C GLY A 55 -6.47 6.62 5.63
N GLY A 56 -6.81 7.10 4.44
CA GLY A 56 -8.17 7.06 3.95
C GLY A 56 -8.46 5.74 3.26
N PRO A 57 -9.65 5.61 2.68
CA PRO A 57 -10.08 4.33 2.10
C PRO A 57 -9.52 4.11 0.69
N PHE A 58 -8.22 4.18 0.56
CA PHE A 58 -7.58 3.99 -0.72
C PHE A 58 -6.47 2.97 -0.61
N ALA A 59 -6.46 2.06 -1.55
CA ALA A 59 -5.44 1.02 -1.57
C ALA A 59 -5.20 0.60 -3.02
N ALA A 60 -4.11 -0.10 -3.24
CA ALA A 60 -3.79 -0.63 -4.53
C ALA A 60 -3.10 -1.97 -4.38
N ALA A 61 -3.22 -2.82 -5.37
CA ALA A 61 -2.50 -4.07 -5.39
C ALA A 61 -1.97 -4.26 -6.79
N ILE A 62 -0.78 -4.82 -6.89
CA ILE A 62 -0.16 -5.07 -8.16
C ILE A 62 -0.09 -6.57 -8.36
N PHE A 63 -0.61 -7.03 -9.49
CA PHE A 63 -0.61 -8.44 -9.83
C PHE A 63 0.17 -8.68 -11.11
N GLU A 64 0.83 -9.80 -11.19
CA GLU A 64 1.52 -10.17 -12.40
C GLU A 64 0.49 -10.61 -13.42
N ILE A 65 0.59 -10.10 -14.63
CA ILE A 65 -0.43 -10.34 -15.64
C ILE A 65 -0.60 -11.80 -16.01
N LYS A 66 0.48 -12.50 -16.19
CA LYS A 66 0.37 -13.87 -16.64
C LYS A 66 -0.09 -14.84 -15.59
N THR A 67 0.32 -14.65 -14.38
CA THR A 67 0.03 -15.62 -13.33
C THR A 67 -1.04 -15.14 -12.36
N ASN A 68 -1.39 -13.86 -12.41
CA ASN A 68 -2.33 -13.25 -11.47
C ASN A 68 -1.81 -13.33 -10.03
N ARG A 69 -0.51 -13.37 -9.89
CA ARG A 69 0.11 -13.48 -8.59
C ARG A 69 0.30 -12.10 -7.98
N LEU A 70 -0.03 -11.96 -6.73
CA LEU A 70 0.12 -10.68 -6.03
C LEU A 70 1.60 -10.36 -5.87
N ILE A 71 1.98 -9.16 -6.27
CA ILE A 71 3.35 -8.71 -6.18
C ILE A 71 3.54 -7.70 -5.07
N ALA A 72 2.64 -6.76 -4.95
CA ALA A 72 2.83 -5.69 -3.97
C ALA A 72 1.51 -5.06 -3.57
N LEU A 73 1.50 -4.46 -2.39
CA LEU A 73 0.37 -3.71 -1.89
C LEU A 73 0.77 -2.29 -1.62
N GLY A 74 -0.16 -1.38 -1.72
CA GLY A 74 0.07 0.01 -1.40
C GLY A 74 -1.16 0.62 -0.79
N ILE A 75 -0.96 1.68 -0.03
CA ILE A 75 -2.05 2.44 0.55
C ILE A 75 -1.69 3.90 0.52
N ASN A 76 -2.70 4.76 0.63
CA ASN A 76 -2.44 6.16 0.86
C ASN A 76 -2.22 6.32 2.35
N THR A 77 -1.36 7.22 2.73
CA THR A 77 -1.14 7.48 4.15
C THR A 77 -1.45 8.92 4.42
N VAL A 78 -1.95 9.19 5.61
CA VAL A 78 -2.20 10.53 6.03
C VAL A 78 -1.08 10.92 6.94
N VAL A 79 -0.36 11.94 6.56
CA VAL A 79 0.72 12.42 7.37
C VAL A 79 0.22 13.67 8.05
N PRO A 80 0.20 13.72 9.34
CA PRO A 80 -0.30 14.89 10.02
C PRO A 80 0.53 16.08 9.66
N VAL A 81 -0.11 17.12 9.18
CA VAL A 81 0.57 18.31 8.83
C VAL A 81 0.54 19.24 9.99
N ARG A 82 1.65 19.69 10.44
CA ARG A 82 1.68 20.55 11.50
C ARG A 82 1.39 21.83 11.00
N GLN A 83 0.40 22.37 11.39
CA GLN A 83 0.05 23.65 10.96
C GLN A 83 0.52 24.53 11.98
N SER A 84 1.37 25.24 11.85
CA SER A 84 1.82 26.05 12.91
C SER A 84 1.26 27.32 13.04
#